data_a396730543234cd797423a7f8caaaf2b
#
_entry.id   a396730543234cd797423a7f8caaaf2b
#
_cell.length_a   1.000
_cell.length_b   1.000
_cell.length_c   1.000
_cell.angle_alpha   90.00
_cell.angle_beta   90.00
_cell.angle_gamma   90.00
#
_symmetry.space_group_name_H-M   'P 1'
#
loop_
_entity.id
_entity.type
_entity.pdbx_description
1 polymer ?
#
loop_
_entity_poly.entity_id
_entity_poly.type
_entity_poly.pdbx_seq_one_letter_code
_entity_poly.pdbx_strand_id
1 'polypeptide(L)'
;VPALHATSKKHALQDLSRRAAVLTGMDERTIFDVLMERERLGTTGVGNGIAIPHGKLPNLKRLYGLFARLERPIDFQAIDDQPVDLIFLLLAPESAGADHLKALARVSRLLRDKSICEKLRGTEESEAIFALLTESRETRAA
;
A
#
# COMPACT_ATOMS: atom_id res chain seq x y z
N VAL A 1 -2.84 4.53 7.97
CA VAL A 1 -4.20 4.34 8.48
C VAL A 1 -4.25 3.06 9.29
N PRO A 2 -4.28 3.14 10.62
CA PRO A 2 -4.20 1.94 11.47
C PRO A 2 -5.48 1.11 11.50
N ALA A 3 -6.63 1.66 11.16
CA ALA A 3 -7.88 0.92 11.14
C ALA A 3 -8.79 1.45 10.04
N LEU A 4 -8.74 0.80 8.89
CA LEU A 4 -9.56 1.16 7.73
C LEU A 4 -10.83 0.30 7.73
N HIS A 5 -11.97 0.96 7.59
CA HIS A 5 -13.27 0.29 7.51
C HIS A 5 -13.72 0.20 6.05
N ALA A 6 -13.31 -0.84 5.37
CA ALA A 6 -13.73 -1.08 4.00
C ALA A 6 -14.31 -2.48 3.89
N THR A 7 -15.31 -2.66 3.03
CA THR A 7 -16.02 -3.93 2.86
C THR A 7 -15.72 -4.62 1.53
N SER A 8 -15.03 -3.94 0.63
CA SER A 8 -14.66 -4.49 -0.68
C SER A 8 -13.35 -3.89 -1.17
N LYS A 9 -12.74 -4.56 -2.13
CA LYS A 9 -11.55 -4.07 -2.81
C LYS A 9 -11.73 -2.66 -3.38
N LYS A 10 -12.83 -2.45 -4.09
CA LYS A 10 -13.14 -1.13 -4.68
C LYS A 10 -13.29 -0.06 -3.61
N HIS A 11 -14.01 -0.37 -2.54
CA HIS A 11 -14.21 0.56 -1.43
C HIS A 11 -12.88 0.92 -0.76
N ALA A 12 -12.02 -0.08 -0.54
CA ALA A 12 -10.69 0.15 0.03
C ALA A 12 -9.86 1.08 -0.85
N LEU A 13 -9.86 0.84 -2.16
CA LEU A 13 -9.11 1.67 -3.10
C LEU A 13 -9.67 3.09 -3.19
N GLN A 14 -10.98 3.25 -3.09
CA GLN A 14 -11.61 4.58 -3.05
C GLN A 14 -11.19 5.36 -1.79
N ASP A 15 -11.24 4.73 -0.63
CA ASP A 15 -10.88 5.38 0.63
C ASP A 15 -9.39 5.73 0.67
N LEU A 16 -8.54 4.81 0.20
CA LEU A 16 -7.10 5.08 0.11
C LEU A 16 -6.78 6.20 -0.88
N SER A 17 -7.50 6.26 -2.00
CA SER A 17 -7.34 7.34 -2.98
C SER A 17 -7.70 8.70 -2.38
N ARG A 18 -8.75 8.76 -1.58
CA ARG A 18 -9.15 9.98 -0.88
C ARG A 18 -8.07 10.45 0.09
N ARG A 19 -7.52 9.52 0.88
CA ARG A 19 -6.45 9.83 1.83
C ARG A 19 -5.17 10.23 1.12
N ALA A 20 -4.83 9.55 0.03
CA ALA A 20 -3.67 9.88 -0.78
C ALA A 20 -3.81 11.25 -1.45
N ALA A 21 -5.01 11.63 -1.86
CA ALA A 21 -5.27 12.95 -2.42
C ALA A 21 -4.94 14.06 -1.44
N VAL A 22 -5.30 13.89 -0.17
CA VAL A 22 -4.96 14.85 0.88
C VAL A 22 -3.44 14.92 1.08
N LEU A 23 -2.78 13.77 1.10
CA LEU A 23 -1.34 13.67 1.32
C LEU A 23 -0.52 14.27 0.18
N THR A 24 -0.93 14.03 -1.07
CA THR A 24 -0.15 14.40 -2.25
C THR A 24 -0.58 15.72 -2.90
N GLY A 25 -1.78 16.22 -2.57
CA GLY A 25 -2.38 17.35 -3.27
C GLY A 25 -2.90 17.02 -4.66
N MET A 26 -2.88 15.74 -5.04
CA MET A 26 -3.36 15.27 -6.35
C MET A 26 -4.87 15.00 -6.30
N ASP A 27 -5.48 14.96 -7.49
CA ASP A 27 -6.90 14.69 -7.62
C ASP A 27 -7.26 13.25 -7.23
N GLU A 28 -8.25 13.10 -6.35
CA GLU A 28 -8.69 11.80 -5.86
C GLU A 28 -9.12 10.86 -6.99
N ARG A 29 -9.89 11.37 -7.95
CA ARG A 29 -10.39 10.57 -9.07
C ARG A 29 -9.25 10.06 -9.94
N THR A 30 -8.26 10.90 -10.19
CA THR A 30 -7.08 10.52 -10.97
C THR A 30 -6.33 9.39 -10.28
N ILE A 31 -6.12 9.48 -8.97
CA ILE A 31 -5.45 8.43 -8.20
C ILE A 31 -6.26 7.14 -8.29
N PHE A 32 -7.56 7.20 -8.04
CA PHE A 32 -8.42 6.03 -8.09
C PHE A 32 -8.39 5.35 -9.46
N ASP A 33 -8.50 6.13 -10.53
CA ASP A 33 -8.50 5.58 -11.89
C ASP A 33 -7.17 4.88 -12.22
N VAL A 34 -6.05 5.45 -11.81
CA VAL A 34 -4.72 4.84 -12.00
C VAL A 34 -4.63 3.51 -11.25
N LEU A 35 -5.07 3.47 -10.01
CA LEU A 35 -5.03 2.26 -9.20
C LEU A 35 -5.94 1.17 -9.77
N MET A 36 -7.15 1.53 -10.19
CA MET A 36 -8.08 0.57 -10.79
C MET A 36 -7.56 0.02 -12.10
N GLU A 37 -6.92 0.86 -12.92
CA GLU A 37 -6.32 0.40 -14.18
C GLU A 37 -5.21 -0.60 -13.91
N ARG A 38 -4.37 -0.36 -12.90
CA ARG A 38 -3.32 -1.29 -12.51
C ARG A 38 -3.91 -2.63 -12.03
N GLU A 39 -4.98 -2.60 -11.24
CA GLU A 39 -5.64 -3.83 -10.77
C GLU A 39 -6.28 -4.63 -11.91
N ARG A 40 -6.69 -3.95 -12.96
CA ARG A 40 -7.26 -4.59 -14.15
C ARG A 40 -6.24 -5.47 -14.88
N LEU A 41 -4.96 -5.12 -14.80
CA LEU A 41 -3.88 -5.91 -15.40
C LEU A 41 -3.53 -7.17 -14.59
N GLY A 42 -3.95 -7.21 -13.34
CA GLY A 42 -3.71 -8.30 -12.44
C GLY A 42 -3.74 -7.80 -11.01
N THR A 43 -4.14 -8.65 -10.08
CA THR A 43 -4.28 -8.25 -8.68
C THR A 43 -2.93 -7.89 -8.06
N THR A 44 -2.93 -6.88 -7.19
CA THR A 44 -1.78 -6.55 -6.35
C THR A 44 -1.87 -7.20 -4.97
N GLY A 45 -2.85 -8.06 -4.75
CA GLY A 45 -2.90 -8.93 -3.58
C GLY A 45 -1.90 -10.06 -3.73
N VAL A 46 -0.77 -9.96 -3.00
CA VAL A 46 0.40 -10.81 -3.21
C VAL A 46 0.41 -12.06 -2.34
N GLY A 47 -0.63 -12.27 -1.54
CA GLY A 47 -0.76 -13.40 -0.64
C GLY A 47 -0.44 -13.03 0.79
N ASN A 48 -0.72 -13.97 1.71
CA ASN A 48 -0.48 -13.82 3.15
C ASN A 48 -1.20 -12.62 3.77
N GLY A 49 -2.36 -12.24 3.22
CA GLY A 49 -3.15 -11.13 3.72
C GLY A 49 -2.66 -9.75 3.30
N ILE A 50 -1.79 -9.67 2.30
CA ILE A 50 -1.10 -8.44 1.92
C ILE A 50 -1.48 -8.01 0.50
N ALA A 51 -1.73 -6.71 0.30
CA ALA A 51 -1.86 -6.12 -1.03
C ALA A 51 -0.97 -4.89 -1.13
N ILE A 52 -0.40 -4.67 -2.32
CA ILE A 52 0.48 -3.54 -2.59
C ILE A 52 -0.02 -2.81 -3.84
N PRO A 53 -1.16 -2.13 -3.76
CA PRO A 53 -1.62 -1.33 -4.89
C PRO A 53 -0.63 -0.22 -5.18
N HIS A 54 -0.36 0.03 -6.46
CA HIS A 54 0.63 1.02 -6.84
C HIS A 54 0.31 1.61 -8.20
N GLY A 55 0.85 2.78 -8.45
CA GLY A 55 0.66 3.46 -9.71
C GLY A 55 1.61 4.63 -9.89
N LYS A 56 1.72 5.08 -11.13
CA LYS A 56 2.48 6.26 -11.49
C LYS A 56 1.53 7.39 -11.83
N LEU A 57 1.85 8.59 -11.36
CA LEU A 57 1.00 9.76 -11.58
C LEU A 57 1.78 10.88 -12.26
N PRO A 58 1.17 11.58 -13.24
CA PRO A 58 1.77 12.77 -13.80
C PRO A 58 1.84 13.86 -12.73
N ASN A 59 2.84 14.70 -12.81
CA ASN A 59 3.04 15.86 -11.91
C ASN A 59 3.31 15.50 -10.44
N LEU A 60 3.44 14.24 -10.10
CA LEU A 60 3.90 13.85 -8.76
C LEU A 60 5.41 14.07 -8.70
N LYS A 61 5.90 14.67 -7.61
CA LYS A 61 7.30 15.09 -7.50
C LYS A 61 8.18 14.07 -6.80
N ARG A 62 7.61 13.17 -6.02
CA ARG A 62 8.36 12.17 -5.25
C ARG A 62 7.51 10.94 -5.01
N LEU A 63 8.12 9.90 -4.45
CA LEU A 63 7.43 8.70 -4.02
C LEU A 63 6.60 8.97 -2.77
N TYR A 64 5.39 8.42 -2.74
CA TYR A 64 4.52 8.44 -1.56
C TYR A 64 4.12 7.02 -1.21
N GLY A 65 4.13 6.71 0.07
CA GLY A 65 3.63 5.44 0.58
C GLY A 65 2.58 5.68 1.63
N LEU A 66 1.55 4.86 1.63
CA LEU A 66 0.47 4.92 2.61
C LEU A 66 0.15 3.50 3.08
N PHE A 67 0.39 3.22 4.35
CA PHE A 67 0.09 1.93 4.94
C PHE A 67 -1.30 1.96 5.56
N ALA A 68 -2.08 0.89 5.35
CA ALA A 68 -3.40 0.75 5.95
C ALA A 68 -3.59 -0.68 6.48
N ARG A 69 -4.12 -0.78 7.68
CA ARG A 69 -4.59 -2.04 8.24
C ARG A 69 -6.11 -2.04 8.20
N LEU A 70 -6.69 -3.08 7.63
CA LEU A 70 -8.13 -3.22 7.61
C LEU A 70 -8.60 -3.83 8.93
N GLU A 71 -9.67 -3.28 9.49
CA GLU A 71 -10.27 -3.83 10.69
C GLU A 71 -10.79 -5.24 10.45
N ARG A 72 -11.39 -5.46 9.28
CA ARG A 72 -11.85 -6.78 8.84
C ARG A 72 -11.20 -7.10 7.50
N PRO A 73 -10.61 -8.30 7.35
CA PRO A 73 -10.05 -8.69 6.06
C PRO A 73 -11.11 -8.68 4.96
N ILE A 74 -10.69 -8.34 3.75
CA ILE A 74 -11.58 -8.26 2.59
C ILE A 74 -11.08 -9.13 1.46
N ASP A 75 -11.99 -9.51 0.56
CA ASP A 75 -11.62 -10.16 -0.68
C ASP A 75 -10.97 -9.14 -1.61
N PHE A 76 -9.68 -9.29 -1.85
CA PHE A 76 -8.90 -8.44 -2.76
C PHE A 76 -8.57 -9.18 -4.06
N GLN A 77 -9.13 -10.37 -4.24
CA GLN A 77 -8.81 -11.23 -5.37
C GLN A 77 -7.31 -11.57 -5.39
N ALA A 78 -6.75 -11.79 -4.18
CA ALA A 78 -5.34 -12.08 -4.04
C ALA A 78 -4.95 -13.39 -4.75
N ILE A 79 -3.66 -13.51 -5.08
CA ILE A 79 -3.16 -14.68 -5.83
C ILE A 79 -3.35 -16.00 -5.10
N ASP A 80 -3.45 -16.00 -3.77
CA ASP A 80 -3.69 -17.20 -2.96
C ASP A 80 -5.15 -17.36 -2.52
N ASP A 81 -6.05 -16.53 -3.04
CA ASP A 81 -7.48 -16.49 -2.70
C ASP A 81 -7.78 -16.23 -1.22
N GLN A 82 -6.78 -15.77 -0.46
CA GLN A 82 -6.98 -15.43 0.95
C GLN A 82 -7.37 -13.96 1.11
N PRO A 83 -8.18 -13.64 2.15
CA PRO A 83 -8.54 -12.25 2.39
C PRO A 83 -7.34 -11.39 2.79
N VAL A 84 -7.44 -10.10 2.52
CA VAL A 84 -6.38 -9.12 2.74
C VAL A 84 -6.76 -8.20 3.89
N ASP A 85 -5.81 -7.99 4.81
CA ASP A 85 -5.97 -7.07 5.94
C ASP A 85 -4.87 -6.01 6.03
N LEU A 86 -3.77 -6.17 5.28
CA LEU A 86 -2.69 -5.20 5.21
C LEU A 86 -2.54 -4.67 3.79
N ILE A 87 -2.60 -3.36 3.64
CA ILE A 87 -2.45 -2.71 2.33
C ILE A 87 -1.35 -1.67 2.43
N PHE A 88 -0.39 -1.72 1.51
CA PHE A 88 0.60 -0.68 1.32
C PHE A 88 0.41 -0.06 -0.06
N LEU A 89 -0.04 1.20 -0.09
CA LEU A 89 -0.22 1.96 -1.32
C LEU A 89 1.08 2.66 -1.68
N LEU A 90 1.54 2.50 -2.91
CA LEU A 90 2.74 3.19 -3.41
C LEU A 90 2.40 4.01 -4.64
N LEU A 91 2.67 5.31 -4.57
CA LEU A 91 2.49 6.22 -5.69
C LEU A 91 3.84 6.81 -6.09
N ALA A 92 4.11 6.82 -7.39
CA ALA A 92 5.38 7.27 -7.92
C ALA A 92 5.19 8.29 -9.04
N PRO A 93 6.16 9.21 -9.24
CA PRO A 93 6.17 10.05 -10.42
C PRO A 93 6.27 9.20 -11.69
N GLU A 94 5.68 9.64 -12.78
CA GLU A 94 5.84 8.96 -14.08
C GLU A 94 7.30 8.89 -14.51
N SER A 95 8.10 9.86 -14.10
CA SER A 95 9.52 9.93 -14.41
C SER A 95 10.41 9.07 -13.51
N ALA A 96 9.83 8.38 -12.51
CA ALA A 96 10.63 7.66 -11.51
C ALA A 96 11.41 6.46 -12.07
N GLY A 97 10.93 5.83 -13.14
CA GLY A 97 11.62 4.71 -13.76
C GLY A 97 11.97 3.60 -12.78
N ALA A 98 13.29 3.32 -12.66
CA ALA A 98 13.78 2.24 -11.80
C ALA A 98 13.54 2.48 -10.30
N ASP A 99 13.42 3.73 -9.86
CA ASP A 99 13.18 4.04 -8.44
C ASP A 99 11.84 3.50 -7.95
N HIS A 100 10.82 3.53 -8.81
CA HIS A 100 9.52 2.94 -8.52
C HIS A 100 9.64 1.43 -8.25
N LEU A 101 10.36 0.72 -9.12
CA LEU A 101 10.56 -0.72 -8.99
C LEU A 101 11.38 -1.07 -7.74
N LYS A 102 12.39 -0.27 -7.42
CA LYS A 102 13.21 -0.46 -6.22
C LYS A 102 12.37 -0.29 -4.94
N ALA A 103 11.53 0.74 -4.90
CA ALA A 103 10.66 0.99 -3.76
C ALA A 103 9.66 -0.16 -3.59
N LEU A 104 9.06 -0.62 -4.69
CA LEU A 104 8.11 -1.73 -4.68
C LEU A 104 8.77 -3.01 -4.19
N ALA A 105 10.00 -3.30 -4.63
CA ALA A 105 10.76 -4.46 -4.19
C ALA A 105 11.08 -4.41 -2.70
N ARG A 106 11.43 -3.24 -2.16
CA ARG A 106 11.71 -3.05 -0.73
C ARG A 106 10.46 -3.32 0.11
N VAL A 107 9.33 -2.76 -0.28
CA VAL A 107 8.07 -2.96 0.42
C VAL A 107 7.68 -4.44 0.38
N SER A 108 7.80 -5.08 -0.77
CA SER A 108 7.50 -6.51 -0.91
C SER A 108 8.34 -7.36 0.01
N ARG A 109 9.64 -7.10 0.10
CA ARG A 109 10.54 -7.83 1.00
C ARG A 109 10.20 -7.61 2.45
N LEU A 110 9.92 -6.36 2.83
CA LEU A 110 9.54 -6.01 4.20
C LEU A 110 8.29 -6.77 4.63
N LEU A 111 7.29 -6.81 3.78
CA LEU A 111 6.01 -7.43 4.08
C LEU A 111 6.02 -8.96 3.95
N ARG A 112 7.12 -9.56 3.50
CA ARG A 112 7.31 -11.00 3.56
C ARG A 112 7.76 -11.47 4.95
N ASP A 113 8.29 -10.56 5.75
CA ASP A 113 8.72 -10.87 7.11
C ASP A 113 7.48 -11.02 8.00
N LYS A 114 7.22 -12.25 8.43
CA LYS A 114 6.04 -12.57 9.24
C LYS A 114 6.05 -11.83 10.58
N SER A 115 7.22 -11.65 11.17
CA SER A 115 7.36 -10.92 12.43
C SER A 115 6.94 -9.47 12.28
N ILE A 116 7.34 -8.81 11.20
CA ILE A 116 6.94 -7.44 10.91
C ILE A 116 5.43 -7.36 10.69
N CYS A 117 4.87 -8.27 9.91
CA CYS A 117 3.42 -8.28 9.66
C CYS A 117 2.61 -8.48 10.94
N GLU A 118 3.07 -9.36 11.83
CA GLU A 118 2.42 -9.55 13.13
C GLU A 118 2.44 -8.28 13.97
N LYS A 119 3.56 -7.59 13.99
CA LYS A 119 3.68 -6.31 14.70
C LYS A 119 2.77 -5.24 14.10
N LEU A 120 2.71 -5.17 12.78
CA LEU A 120 1.83 -4.22 12.09
C LEU A 120 0.35 -4.50 12.40
N ARG A 121 -0.03 -5.76 12.45
CA ARG A 121 -1.41 -6.16 12.77
C ARG A 121 -1.77 -5.88 14.22
N GLY A 122 -0.79 -5.97 15.12
CA GLY A 122 -1.00 -5.72 16.54
C GLY A 122 -0.89 -4.27 16.97
N THR A 123 -0.55 -3.35 16.05
CA THR A 123 -0.30 -1.95 16.36
C THR A 123 -1.44 -1.08 15.83
N GLU A 124 -2.04 -0.27 16.70
CA GLU A 124 -3.13 0.63 16.31
C GLU A 124 -2.67 2.05 16.01
N GLU A 125 -1.51 2.45 16.52
CA GLU A 125 -0.99 3.80 16.36
C GLU A 125 -0.19 3.96 15.06
N SER A 126 -0.54 4.97 14.27
CA SER A 126 0.12 5.26 12.99
C SER A 126 1.61 5.52 13.12
N GLU A 127 2.01 6.22 14.17
CA GLU A 127 3.43 6.54 14.40
C GLU A 127 4.24 5.29 14.68
N ALA A 128 3.71 4.36 15.46
CA ALA A 128 4.38 3.11 15.75
C ALA A 128 4.51 2.24 14.49
N ILE A 129 3.49 2.22 13.65
CA ILE A 129 3.52 1.52 12.37
C ILE A 129 4.61 2.10 11.47
N PHE A 130 4.69 3.42 11.38
CA PHE A 130 5.71 4.10 10.60
C PHE A 130 7.11 3.78 11.10
N ALA A 131 7.31 3.80 12.43
CA ALA A 131 8.61 3.49 13.03
C ALA A 131 9.08 2.07 12.71
N LEU A 132 8.18 1.08 12.76
CA LEU A 132 8.51 -0.31 12.42
C LEU A 132 8.98 -0.43 10.97
N LEU A 133 8.31 0.23 10.05
CA LEU A 133 8.69 0.23 8.63
C LEU A 133 10.03 0.94 8.41
N THR A 134 10.24 2.07 9.07
CA THR A 134 11.46 2.86 8.95
C THR A 134 12.66 2.12 9.53
N GLU A 135 12.55 1.55 10.72
CA GLU A 135 13.60 0.76 11.35
C GLU A 135 14.05 -0.39 10.48
N SER A 136 13.10 -1.16 9.93
CA SER A 136 13.43 -2.26 9.03
C SER A 136 14.19 -1.78 7.81
N ARG A 137 13.81 -0.66 7.24
CA ARG A 137 14.52 -0.08 6.08
C ARG A 137 15.94 0.32 6.44
N GLU A 138 16.13 0.98 7.57
CA GLU A 138 17.45 1.41 8.04
C GLU A 138 18.35 0.21 8.30
N THR A 139 17.85 -0.81 8.99
CA THR A 139 18.60 -2.03 9.26
C THR A 139 19.06 -2.71 7.97
N ARG A 140 18.22 -2.71 6.94
CA ARG A 140 18.56 -3.31 5.64
C ARG A 140 19.51 -2.46 4.81
N ALA A 141 19.48 -1.13 4.99
CA ALA A 141 20.35 -0.21 4.30
C ALA A 141 21.77 -0.23 4.87
N ALA A 142 21.89 -0.57 6.14
CA ALA A 142 23.18 -0.70 6.80
C ALA A 142 23.83 -2.04 6.48
#